data_cc0e74a652ab5d77c92322c20cabc462
#
_entry.id   cc0e74a652ab5d77c92322c20cabc462
#
_cell.length_a   1.000
_cell.length_b   1.000
_cell.length_c   1.000
_cell.angle_alpha   90.00
_cell.angle_beta   90.00
_cell.angle_gamma   90.00
#
_symmetry.space_group_name_H-M   'P 1'
#
loop_
_entity.id
_entity.type
_entity.pdbx_description
1 polymer ?
#
loop_
_entity_poly.entity_id
_entity_poly.type
_entity_poly.pdbx_seq_one_letter_code
_entity_poly.pdbx_strand_id
1 'polypeptide(L)'
;MPFAHERLDVYQASLDFLVLADGIIEGLPRGRGHLADQLARASTSIVLNIAEGSGKFSGPDKRRYYLSAVGSSTECAAILDVMLRLRLVGADVHESGKAALDRITAMLVKLAKAQEQRET
;
A
#
# COMPACT_ATOMS: atom_id res chain seq x y z
N MET A 1 3.22 -22.36 -12.62
CA MET A 1 4.11 -21.19 -12.74
C MET A 1 3.62 -20.09 -11.81
N PRO A 2 4.52 -19.39 -11.10
CA PRO A 2 4.10 -18.27 -10.25
C PRO A 2 3.61 -17.09 -11.10
N PHE A 3 2.69 -16.33 -10.56
CA PHE A 3 2.27 -15.08 -11.17
C PHE A 3 3.41 -14.06 -11.09
N ALA A 4 3.43 -13.11 -12.02
CA ALA A 4 4.51 -12.12 -12.14
C ALA A 4 4.72 -11.32 -10.85
N HIS A 5 3.64 -10.92 -10.18
CA HIS A 5 3.72 -10.10 -8.96
C HIS A 5 4.38 -10.82 -7.79
N GLU A 6 4.31 -12.15 -7.75
CA GLU A 6 4.85 -12.92 -6.62
C GLU A 6 6.36 -12.76 -6.44
N ARG A 7 7.08 -12.35 -7.49
CA ARG A 7 8.53 -12.14 -7.46
C ARG A 7 8.93 -10.72 -7.05
N LEU A 8 7.97 -9.82 -6.92
CA LEU A 8 8.28 -8.43 -6.59
C LEU A 8 8.41 -8.24 -5.09
N ASP A 9 9.52 -7.65 -4.66
CA ASP A 9 9.73 -7.32 -3.24
C ASP A 9 8.63 -6.39 -2.72
N VAL A 10 8.17 -5.45 -3.55
CA VAL A 10 7.11 -4.53 -3.14
C VAL A 10 5.79 -5.24 -2.91
N TYR A 11 5.53 -6.34 -3.63
CA TYR A 11 4.32 -7.13 -3.38
C TYR A 11 4.38 -7.75 -1.98
N GLN A 12 5.49 -8.38 -1.62
CA GLN A 12 5.68 -8.96 -0.29
C GLN A 12 5.61 -7.89 0.80
N ALA A 13 6.22 -6.73 0.56
CA ALA A 13 6.15 -5.61 1.49
C ALA A 13 4.72 -5.13 1.69
N SER A 14 3.92 -5.11 0.61
CA SER A 14 2.53 -4.69 0.68
C SER A 14 1.67 -5.68 1.47
N LEU A 15 1.97 -6.98 1.37
CA LEU A 15 1.29 -8.01 2.16
C LEU A 15 1.64 -7.86 3.64
N ASP A 16 2.90 -7.58 3.95
CA ASP A 16 3.33 -7.35 5.35
C ASP A 16 2.61 -6.13 5.93
N PHE A 17 2.49 -5.06 5.14
CA PHE A 17 1.75 -3.87 5.59
C PHE A 17 0.27 -4.20 5.80
N LEU A 18 -0.32 -5.03 4.93
CA LEU A 18 -1.71 -5.45 5.08
C LEU A 18 -1.95 -6.13 6.42
N VAL A 19 -1.02 -6.98 6.85
CA VAL A 19 -1.10 -7.66 8.14
C VAL A 19 -1.03 -6.65 9.29
N LEU A 20 -0.13 -5.67 9.19
CA LEU A 20 -0.03 -4.60 10.19
C LEU A 20 -1.34 -3.80 10.26
N ALA A 21 -1.89 -3.43 9.11
CA ALA A 21 -3.15 -2.68 9.03
C ALA A 21 -4.31 -3.48 9.63
N ASP A 22 -4.38 -4.79 9.35
CA ASP A 22 -5.41 -5.66 9.90
C ASP A 22 -5.35 -5.70 11.42
N GLY A 23 -4.15 -5.76 11.99
CA GLY A 23 -3.96 -5.72 13.45
C GLY A 23 -4.45 -4.40 14.05
N ILE A 24 -4.20 -3.29 13.38
CA ILE A 24 -4.72 -1.98 13.82
C ILE A 24 -6.24 -1.99 13.82
N ILE A 25 -6.85 -2.48 12.74
CA ILE A 25 -8.30 -2.52 12.58
C ILE A 25 -8.95 -3.34 13.70
N GLU A 26 -8.39 -4.51 14.00
CA GLU A 26 -8.93 -5.37 15.05
C GLU A 26 -8.87 -4.72 16.43
N GLY A 27 -7.92 -3.83 16.65
CA GLY A 27 -7.76 -3.12 17.93
C GLY A 27 -8.59 -1.85 18.06
N LEU A 28 -9.31 -1.43 17.02
CA LEU A 28 -10.06 -0.18 17.06
C LEU A 28 -11.31 -0.31 17.94
N PRO A 29 -11.61 0.74 18.73
CA PRO A 29 -12.82 0.73 19.56
C PRO A 29 -14.08 0.89 18.72
N ARG A 30 -15.22 0.59 19.33
CA ARG A 30 -16.53 0.81 18.71
C ARG A 30 -16.68 2.29 18.31
N GLY A 31 -17.39 2.52 17.21
CA GLY A 31 -17.62 3.87 16.70
C GLY A 31 -16.56 4.33 15.70
N ARG A 32 -15.58 3.48 15.42
CA ARG A 32 -14.50 3.81 14.47
C ARG A 32 -14.57 2.97 13.19
N GLY A 33 -15.74 2.41 12.89
CA GLY A 33 -15.92 1.55 11.70
C GLY A 33 -15.58 2.23 10.39
N HIS A 34 -15.79 3.54 10.28
CA HIS A 34 -15.45 4.29 9.07
C HIS A 34 -13.94 4.30 8.82
N LEU A 35 -13.13 4.43 9.86
CA LEU A 35 -11.65 4.38 9.72
C LEU A 35 -11.17 2.97 9.44
N ALA A 36 -11.79 1.97 10.08
CA ALA A 36 -11.49 0.57 9.82
C ALA A 36 -11.73 0.22 8.36
N ASP A 37 -12.89 0.62 7.83
CA ASP A 37 -13.26 0.35 6.44
C ASP A 37 -12.32 1.04 5.45
N GLN A 38 -11.97 2.29 5.71
CA GLN A 38 -11.05 3.04 4.86
C GLN A 38 -9.67 2.40 4.84
N LEU A 39 -9.13 2.03 6.00
CA LEU A 39 -7.81 1.41 6.06
C LEU A 39 -7.81 0.03 5.41
N ALA A 40 -8.85 -0.78 5.65
CA ALA A 40 -8.98 -2.10 5.05
C ALA A 40 -8.97 -1.99 3.51
N ARG A 41 -9.75 -1.06 2.98
CA ARG A 41 -9.88 -0.86 1.53
C ARG A 41 -8.60 -0.32 0.92
N ALA A 42 -8.00 0.70 1.54
CA ALA A 42 -6.78 1.31 1.01
C ALA A 42 -5.59 0.35 1.05
N SER A 43 -5.42 -0.39 2.15
CA SER A 43 -4.32 -1.35 2.27
C SER A 43 -4.47 -2.52 1.29
N THR A 44 -5.68 -3.01 1.09
CA THR A 44 -5.97 -4.04 0.10
C THR A 44 -5.72 -3.52 -1.32
N SER A 45 -6.06 -2.26 -1.58
CA SER A 45 -5.86 -1.63 -2.88
C SER A 45 -4.39 -1.56 -3.27
N ILE A 46 -3.48 -1.34 -2.33
CA ILE A 46 -2.04 -1.36 -2.62
C ILE A 46 -1.67 -2.72 -3.22
N VAL A 47 -2.04 -3.80 -2.54
CA VAL A 47 -1.71 -5.17 -2.95
C VAL A 47 -2.27 -5.49 -4.33
N LEU A 48 -3.56 -5.20 -4.53
CA LEU A 48 -4.25 -5.55 -5.76
C LEU A 48 -3.74 -4.75 -6.96
N ASN A 49 -3.43 -3.46 -6.79
CA ASN A 49 -2.87 -2.65 -7.87
C ASN A 49 -1.47 -3.12 -8.28
N ILE A 50 -0.64 -3.55 -7.33
CA ILE A 50 0.67 -4.11 -7.65
C ILE A 50 0.49 -5.39 -8.50
N ALA A 51 -0.39 -6.28 -8.08
CA ALA A 51 -0.64 -7.51 -8.80
C ALA A 51 -1.19 -7.25 -10.19
N GLU A 52 -2.17 -6.37 -10.31
CA GLU A 52 -2.77 -6.00 -11.60
C GLU A 52 -1.74 -5.40 -12.56
N GLY A 53 -0.95 -4.44 -12.06
CA GLY A 53 0.07 -3.80 -12.88
C GLY A 53 1.11 -4.79 -13.39
N SER A 54 1.52 -5.72 -12.54
CA SER A 54 2.52 -6.73 -12.91
C SER A 54 2.02 -7.66 -14.01
N GLY A 55 0.71 -7.88 -14.07
CA GLY A 55 0.09 -8.74 -15.08
C GLY A 55 -0.19 -8.06 -16.41
N LYS A 56 -0.01 -6.74 -16.51
CA LYS A 56 -0.25 -6.04 -17.77
C LYS A 56 0.92 -6.22 -18.74
N PHE A 57 0.64 -6.07 -20.02
CA PHE A 57 1.67 -6.26 -21.06
C PHE A 57 2.40 -4.98 -21.43
N SER A 58 1.72 -3.83 -21.47
CA SER A 58 2.34 -2.57 -21.87
C SER A 58 2.91 -1.81 -20.69
N GLY A 59 3.99 -1.05 -20.94
CA GLY A 59 4.57 -0.16 -19.95
C GLY A 59 3.60 0.87 -19.42
N PRO A 60 2.84 1.57 -20.28
CA PRO A 60 1.84 2.54 -19.81
C PRO A 60 0.79 1.92 -18.88
N ASP A 61 0.30 0.73 -19.18
CA ASP A 61 -0.67 0.05 -18.31
C ASP A 61 -0.04 -0.33 -16.97
N LYS A 62 1.16 -0.91 -16.97
CA LYS A 62 1.86 -1.24 -15.74
C LYS A 62 2.05 0.01 -14.88
N ARG A 63 2.52 1.08 -15.49
CA ARG A 63 2.79 2.36 -14.81
C ARG A 63 1.53 2.89 -14.14
N ARG A 64 0.40 2.86 -14.84
CA ARG A 64 -0.88 3.36 -14.32
C ARG A 64 -1.26 2.67 -13.02
N TYR A 65 -1.14 1.34 -12.96
CA TYR A 65 -1.47 0.57 -11.77
C TYR A 65 -0.48 0.81 -10.64
N TYR A 66 0.80 0.90 -10.94
CA TYR A 66 1.80 1.20 -9.91
C TYR A 66 1.58 2.59 -9.29
N LEU A 67 1.20 3.57 -10.10
CA LEU A 67 0.88 4.90 -9.59
C LEU A 67 -0.42 4.91 -8.78
N SER A 68 -1.40 4.07 -9.16
CA SER A 68 -2.60 3.88 -8.34
C SER A 68 -2.24 3.30 -6.96
N ALA A 69 -1.30 2.36 -6.92
CA ALA A 69 -0.82 1.81 -5.66
C ALA A 69 -0.12 2.89 -4.81
N VAL A 70 0.63 3.81 -5.43
CA VAL A 70 1.21 4.95 -4.73
C VAL A 70 0.12 5.80 -4.08
N GLY A 71 -0.96 6.07 -4.81
CA GLY A 71 -2.11 6.81 -4.27
C GLY A 71 -2.71 6.12 -3.06
N SER A 72 -2.90 4.80 -3.14
CA SER A 72 -3.44 4.01 -2.02
C SER A 72 -2.49 4.01 -0.82
N SER A 73 -1.18 3.97 -1.06
CA SER A 73 -0.18 4.05 0.01
C SER A 73 -0.24 5.41 0.71
N THR A 74 -0.39 6.48 -0.05
CA THR A 74 -0.55 7.84 0.49
C THR A 74 -1.80 7.95 1.34
N GLU A 75 -2.90 7.35 0.88
CA GLU A 75 -4.14 7.32 1.66
C GLU A 75 -3.95 6.58 2.97
N CYS A 76 -3.28 5.43 2.96
CA CYS A 76 -2.97 4.69 4.19
C CYS A 76 -2.14 5.53 5.16
N ALA A 77 -1.14 6.25 4.64
CA ALA A 77 -0.29 7.10 5.47
C ALA A 77 -1.11 8.19 6.15
N ALA A 78 -2.03 8.83 5.41
CA ALA A 78 -2.90 9.85 5.97
C ALA A 78 -3.85 9.27 7.03
N ILE A 79 -4.39 8.07 6.77
CA ILE A 79 -5.26 7.40 7.76
C ILE A 79 -4.50 7.12 9.05
N LEU A 80 -3.24 6.67 8.95
CA LEU A 80 -2.41 6.44 10.15
C LEU A 80 -2.17 7.74 10.91
N ASP A 81 -1.98 8.85 10.21
CA ASP A 81 -1.82 10.16 10.85
C ASP A 81 -3.11 10.56 11.60
N VAL A 82 -4.27 10.34 10.99
CA VAL A 82 -5.57 10.58 11.63
C VAL A 82 -5.68 9.73 12.91
N MET A 83 -5.36 8.45 12.80
CA MET A 83 -5.45 7.52 13.93
C MET A 83 -4.52 7.90 15.08
N LEU A 84 -3.31 8.37 14.77
CA LEU A 84 -2.38 8.83 15.80
C LEU A 84 -2.95 10.08 16.52
N ARG A 85 -3.43 11.03 15.73
CA ARG A 85 -3.98 12.28 16.28
C ARG A 85 -5.20 12.03 17.14
N LEU A 86 -6.02 11.05 16.78
CA LEU A 86 -7.19 10.65 17.57
C LEU A 86 -6.84 9.65 18.68
N ARG A 87 -5.57 9.34 18.85
CA ARG A 87 -5.07 8.44 19.91
C ARG A 87 -5.63 7.01 19.77
N LEU A 88 -5.82 6.57 18.52
CA LEU A 88 -6.30 5.22 18.23
C LEU A 88 -5.16 4.24 18.02
N VAL A 89 -3.97 4.73 17.72
CA VAL A 89 -2.76 3.93 17.61
C VAL A 89 -1.65 4.60 18.41
N GLY A 90 -0.70 3.81 18.90
CA GLY A 90 0.47 4.33 19.60
C GLY A 90 1.51 4.84 18.62
N ALA A 91 2.47 5.62 19.16
CA ALA A 91 3.55 6.21 18.36
C ALA A 91 4.38 5.14 17.65
N ASP A 92 4.66 4.01 18.31
CA ASP A 92 5.48 2.93 17.73
C ASP A 92 4.81 2.28 16.51
N VAL A 93 3.52 2.00 16.61
CA VAL A 93 2.75 1.40 15.51
C VAL A 93 2.64 2.38 14.35
N HIS A 94 2.37 3.65 14.64
CA HIS A 94 2.31 4.70 13.64
C HIS A 94 3.64 4.81 12.90
N GLU A 95 4.75 4.87 13.62
CA GLU A 95 6.08 4.98 13.03
C GLU A 95 6.41 3.77 12.15
N SER A 96 6.13 2.55 12.63
CA SER A 96 6.36 1.33 11.86
C SER A 96 5.54 1.31 10.58
N GLY A 97 4.26 1.70 10.67
CA GLY A 97 3.38 1.76 9.52
C GLY A 97 3.84 2.78 8.49
N LYS A 98 4.22 3.98 8.95
CA LYS A 98 4.70 5.04 8.06
C LYS A 98 6.00 4.63 7.38
N ALA A 99 6.92 3.99 8.10
CA ALA A 99 8.18 3.50 7.54
C ALA A 99 7.94 2.45 6.46
N ALA A 100 7.01 1.52 6.71
CA ALA A 100 6.64 0.50 5.73
C ALA A 100 6.07 1.13 4.45
N LEU A 101 5.17 2.09 4.60
CA LEU A 101 4.55 2.78 3.46
C LEU A 101 5.57 3.62 2.68
N ASP A 102 6.53 4.22 3.36
CA ASP A 102 7.59 4.99 2.72
C ASP A 102 8.44 4.08 1.81
N ARG A 103 8.81 2.89 2.30
CA ARG A 103 9.54 1.91 1.49
C ARG A 103 8.72 1.43 0.30
N ILE A 104 7.43 1.11 0.53
CA ILE A 104 6.52 0.68 -0.54
C ILE A 104 6.43 1.75 -1.62
N THR A 105 6.22 2.99 -1.23
CA THR A 105 6.09 4.12 -2.15
C THR A 105 7.38 4.29 -2.97
N ALA A 106 8.54 4.24 -2.33
CA ALA A 106 9.82 4.36 -3.02
C ALA A 106 10.01 3.27 -4.08
N MET A 107 9.69 2.02 -3.72
CA MET A 107 9.78 0.90 -4.65
C MET A 107 8.80 1.04 -5.82
N LEU A 108 7.57 1.51 -5.55
CA LEU A 108 6.55 1.70 -6.59
C LEU A 108 6.94 2.81 -7.57
N VAL A 109 7.46 3.91 -7.07
CA VAL A 109 7.92 5.01 -7.92
C VAL A 109 9.04 4.53 -8.83
N LYS A 110 9.97 3.75 -8.30
CA LYS A 110 11.05 3.17 -9.09
C LYS A 110 10.52 2.25 -10.18
N LEU A 111 9.54 1.39 -9.86
CA LEU A 111 8.91 0.51 -10.84
C LEU A 111 8.19 1.31 -11.92
N ALA A 112 7.47 2.36 -11.55
CA ALA A 112 6.74 3.21 -12.49
C ALA A 112 7.71 3.90 -13.45
N LYS A 113 8.83 4.41 -12.94
CA LYS A 113 9.86 5.05 -13.77
C LYS A 113 10.52 4.07 -14.73
N ALA A 114 10.72 2.83 -14.30
CA ALA A 114 11.28 1.80 -15.17
C ALA A 114 10.38 1.53 -16.38
N GLN A 115 9.06 1.68 -16.24
CA GLN A 115 8.14 1.52 -17.34
C GLN A 115 8.24 2.66 -18.35
N GLU A 116 8.54 3.87 -17.92
CA GLU A 116 8.77 5.00 -18.81
C GLU A 116 9.97 4.73 -19.74
N GLN A 117 11.05 4.18 -19.20
CA GLN A 117 12.25 3.85 -19.98
C GLN A 117 11.98 2.77 -21.01
N ARG A 118 11.07 1.85 -20.72
CA ARG A 118 10.72 0.77 -21.66
C ARG A 118 9.96 1.25 -22.89
N GLU A 119 9.35 2.43 -22.81
CA GLU A 119 8.56 3.00 -23.90
C GLU A 119 9.43 3.74 -24.93
N THR A 120 10.68 4.02 -24.58
CA THR A 120 11.62 4.67 -25.48
C THR A 120 12.57 3.66 -26.09
#